data_fcbb7679afe65087a8e2956874eb8062
#
_entry.id   fcbb7679afe65087a8e2956874eb8062
#
_cell.length_a   1.000
_cell.length_b   1.000
_cell.length_c   1.000
_cell.angle_alpha   90.00
_cell.angle_beta   90.00
_cell.angle_gamma   90.00
#
_symmetry.space_group_name_H-M   'P 1'
#
loop_
_entity.id
_entity.type
_entity.pdbx_description
1 polymer ?
#
loop_
_entity_poly.entity_id
_entity_poly.type
_entity_poly.pdbx_seq_one_letter_code
_entity_poly.pdbx_strand_id
1 'polypeptide(L)'
;MAIATPESYADMLDRAKAGKYAIPAINVTSSQTLSAALKGFADAESDGIVQISNGGAAYWSGSSRLDRVAGSLAFAAYARAVGDLYPGIVGLHTDHCPKKFLDCWIHPLLEIEAERVKRGE
;
A
#
# COMPACT_ATOMS: atom_id res chain seq x y z
N MET A 1 3.78 14.09 4.29
CA MET A 1 3.51 12.67 4.61
C MET A 1 4.03 11.80 3.49
N ALA A 2 4.78 10.75 3.85
CA ALA A 2 5.35 9.83 2.87
C ALA A 2 4.28 9.02 2.15
N ILE A 3 3.22 8.58 2.85
CA ILE A 3 2.12 7.83 2.23
C ILE A 3 1.27 8.78 1.39
N ALA A 4 1.09 8.42 0.13
CA ALA A 4 0.47 9.28 -0.86
C ALA A 4 -1.00 9.59 -0.52
N THR A 5 -1.36 10.85 -0.64
CA THR A 5 -2.76 11.28 -0.74
C THR A 5 -3.20 11.08 -2.20
N PRO A 6 -4.52 11.14 -2.51
CA PRO A 6 -4.96 11.09 -3.91
C PRO A 6 -4.24 12.13 -4.80
N GLU A 7 -4.04 13.33 -4.29
CA GLU A 7 -3.39 14.41 -5.03
C GLU A 7 -1.90 14.13 -5.25
N SER A 8 -1.17 13.73 -4.20
CA SER A 8 0.26 13.44 -4.34
C SER A 8 0.52 12.18 -5.17
N TYR A 9 -0.41 11.21 -5.13
CA TYR A 9 -0.35 10.03 -5.98
C TYR A 9 -0.50 10.40 -7.46
N ALA A 10 -1.48 11.23 -7.78
CA ALA A 10 -1.68 11.72 -9.15
C ALA A 10 -0.45 12.48 -9.62
N ASP A 11 0.12 13.35 -8.79
CA ASP A 11 1.33 14.09 -9.11
C ASP A 11 2.52 13.16 -9.38
N MET A 12 2.67 12.13 -8.55
CA MET A 12 3.73 11.12 -8.74
C MET A 12 3.62 10.45 -10.11
N LEU A 13 2.40 10.08 -10.53
CA LEU A 13 2.15 9.46 -11.82
C LEU A 13 2.42 10.43 -12.97
N ASP A 14 2.00 11.70 -12.83
CA ASP A 14 2.22 12.73 -13.86
C ASP A 14 3.70 13.00 -14.05
N ARG A 15 4.47 13.06 -12.97
CA ARG A 15 5.93 13.24 -13.04
C ARG A 15 6.59 12.04 -13.73
N ALA A 16 6.15 10.82 -13.46
CA ALA A 16 6.67 9.63 -14.12
C ALA A 16 6.38 9.66 -15.62
N LYS A 17 5.16 10.06 -15.99
CA LYS A 17 4.77 10.17 -17.40
C LYS A 17 5.59 11.23 -18.11
N ALA A 18 5.76 12.41 -17.52
CA ALA A 18 6.56 13.49 -18.10
C ALA A 18 8.03 13.11 -18.20
N GLY A 19 8.57 12.43 -17.20
CA GLY A 19 9.97 11.98 -17.18
C GLY A 19 10.23 10.69 -17.96
N LYS A 20 9.17 10.04 -18.46
CA LYS A 20 9.24 8.78 -19.21
C LYS A 20 9.93 7.66 -18.45
N TYR A 21 9.52 7.47 -17.17
CA TYR A 21 10.02 6.37 -16.36
C TYR A 21 8.85 5.64 -15.70
N ALA A 22 9.10 4.40 -15.31
CA ALA A 22 8.14 3.59 -14.56
C ALA A 22 8.36 3.73 -13.06
N ILE A 23 7.30 3.61 -12.29
CA ILE A 23 7.37 3.59 -10.83
C ILE A 23 7.39 2.13 -10.39
N PRO A 24 8.35 1.72 -9.53
CA PRO A 24 8.37 0.34 -9.05
C PRO A 24 7.20 0.10 -8.10
N ALA A 25 6.56 -1.04 -8.25
CA ALA A 25 5.50 -1.52 -7.36
C ALA A 25 5.96 -2.86 -6.77
N ILE A 26 6.26 -2.85 -5.47
CA ILE A 26 6.89 -3.98 -4.80
C ILE A 26 5.87 -4.66 -3.89
N ASN A 27 5.65 -5.96 -4.10
CA ASN A 27 4.82 -6.76 -3.21
C ASN A 27 5.57 -7.03 -1.91
N VAL A 28 4.90 -6.79 -0.79
CA VAL A 28 5.48 -6.98 0.53
C VAL A 28 4.56 -7.88 1.37
N THR A 29 5.15 -8.71 2.21
CA THR A 29 4.41 -9.70 3.01
C THR A 29 4.68 -9.59 4.50
N SER A 30 5.53 -8.66 4.92
CA SER A 30 5.90 -8.49 6.32
C SER A 30 6.37 -7.06 6.59
N SER A 31 6.45 -6.69 7.86
CA SER A 31 7.04 -5.41 8.26
C SER A 31 8.48 -5.27 7.75
N GLN A 32 9.23 -6.35 7.75
CA GLN A 32 10.63 -6.34 7.31
C GLN A 32 10.75 -6.13 5.82
N THR A 33 9.95 -6.82 5.01
CA THR A 33 9.98 -6.64 3.55
C THR A 33 9.46 -5.25 3.16
N LEU A 34 8.45 -4.73 3.85
CA LEU A 34 7.97 -3.38 3.61
C LEU A 34 9.07 -2.35 3.91
N SER A 35 9.71 -2.45 5.08
CA SER A 35 10.80 -1.53 5.46
C SER A 35 11.97 -1.62 4.48
N ALA A 36 12.29 -2.81 4.01
CA ALA A 36 13.35 -3.00 3.01
C ALA A 36 12.99 -2.30 1.69
N ALA A 37 11.73 -2.37 1.26
CA ALA A 37 11.28 -1.67 0.05
C ALA A 37 11.40 -0.15 0.22
N LEU A 38 10.96 0.38 1.37
CA LEU A 38 11.07 1.81 1.67
C LEU A 38 12.53 2.28 1.65
N LYS A 39 13.43 1.47 2.24
CA LYS A 39 14.85 1.77 2.20
C LYS A 39 15.39 1.76 0.76
N GLY A 40 14.98 0.79 -0.04
CA GLY A 40 15.39 0.71 -1.44
C GLY A 40 14.96 1.93 -2.24
N PHE A 41 13.74 2.41 -2.05
CA PHE A 41 13.27 3.65 -2.69
C PHE A 41 14.09 4.85 -2.23
N ALA A 42 14.35 4.97 -0.92
CA ALA A 42 15.15 6.04 -0.37
C ALA A 42 16.59 6.04 -0.93
N ASP A 43 17.23 4.88 -0.96
CA ASP A 43 18.59 4.73 -1.48
C ASP A 43 18.67 5.08 -2.97
N ALA A 44 17.61 4.78 -3.73
CA ALA A 44 17.51 5.11 -5.15
C ALA A 44 17.03 6.54 -5.40
N GLU A 45 16.71 7.30 -4.35
CA GLU A 45 16.13 8.65 -4.46
C GLU A 45 14.88 8.65 -5.35
N SER A 46 14.01 7.66 -5.15
CA SER A 46 12.83 7.42 -5.98
C SER A 46 11.57 7.34 -5.14
N ASP A 47 10.45 7.78 -5.72
CA ASP A 47 9.14 7.40 -5.22
C ASP A 47 8.90 5.92 -5.54
N GLY A 48 7.92 5.32 -4.90
CA GLY A 48 7.59 3.93 -5.14
C GLY A 48 6.20 3.57 -4.70
N ILE A 49 5.83 2.33 -4.96
CA ILE A 49 4.55 1.75 -4.54
C ILE A 49 4.86 0.47 -3.77
N VAL A 50 4.27 0.33 -2.60
CA VAL A 50 4.23 -0.96 -1.91
C VAL A 50 2.83 -1.52 -2.03
N GLN A 51 2.73 -2.81 -2.28
CA GLN A 51 1.45 -3.44 -2.56
C GLN A 51 1.36 -4.83 -1.94
N ILE A 52 0.13 -5.31 -1.81
CA ILE A 52 -0.17 -6.63 -1.27
C ILE A 52 -1.03 -7.40 -2.26
N SER A 53 -0.68 -8.67 -2.48
CA SER A 53 -1.53 -9.61 -3.18
C SER A 53 -2.63 -10.12 -2.24
N ASN A 54 -3.62 -10.84 -2.79
CA ASN A 54 -4.65 -11.45 -1.96
C ASN A 54 -4.04 -12.42 -0.94
N GLY A 55 -3.06 -13.23 -1.35
CA GLY A 55 -2.34 -14.14 -0.45
C GLY A 55 -1.49 -13.39 0.57
N GLY A 56 -0.82 -12.32 0.15
CA GLY A 56 -0.06 -11.45 1.04
C GLY A 56 -0.93 -10.78 2.08
N ALA A 57 -2.11 -10.29 1.67
CA ALA A 57 -3.07 -9.68 2.60
C ALA A 57 -3.49 -10.69 3.68
N ALA A 58 -3.80 -11.91 3.29
CA ALA A 58 -4.13 -12.97 4.24
C ALA A 58 -2.95 -13.25 5.19
N TYR A 59 -1.73 -13.32 4.65
CA TYR A 59 -0.53 -13.58 5.44
C TYR A 59 -0.24 -12.46 6.46
N TRP A 60 -0.50 -11.19 6.10
CA TRP A 60 -0.32 -10.07 7.01
C TRP A 60 -1.16 -10.15 8.29
N SER A 61 -2.27 -10.88 8.27
CA SER A 61 -3.10 -11.08 9.47
C SER A 61 -2.55 -12.18 10.39
N GLY A 62 -1.46 -12.82 9.99
CA GLY A 62 -0.91 -13.98 10.68
C GLY A 62 -1.43 -15.29 10.11
N SER A 63 -0.62 -16.34 10.20
CA SER A 63 -0.89 -17.61 9.53
C SER A 63 -2.04 -18.40 10.13
N SER A 64 -2.52 -18.03 11.34
CA SER A 64 -3.58 -18.79 12.03
C SER A 64 -4.99 -18.41 11.55
N ARG A 65 -5.21 -17.18 11.08
CA ARG A 65 -6.55 -16.70 10.71
C ARG A 65 -6.71 -16.40 9.22
N LEU A 66 -5.67 -15.92 8.58
CA LEU A 66 -5.64 -15.64 7.15
C LEU A 66 -6.77 -14.70 6.69
N ASP A 67 -6.99 -13.62 7.44
CA ASP A 67 -8.03 -12.64 7.16
C ASP A 67 -7.47 -11.52 6.28
N ARG A 68 -7.94 -11.42 5.05
CA ARG A 68 -7.44 -10.44 4.07
C ARG A 68 -7.72 -9.00 4.46
N VAL A 69 -8.86 -8.75 5.08
CA VAL A 69 -9.22 -7.38 5.52
C VAL A 69 -8.33 -6.94 6.67
N ALA A 70 -8.22 -7.77 7.71
CA ALA A 70 -7.36 -7.47 8.85
C ALA A 70 -5.91 -7.31 8.42
N GLY A 71 -5.42 -8.18 7.53
CA GLY A 71 -4.06 -8.10 7.02
C GLY A 71 -3.81 -6.81 6.23
N SER A 72 -4.77 -6.39 5.41
CA SER A 72 -4.67 -5.14 4.65
C SER A 72 -4.63 -3.92 5.57
N LEU A 73 -5.46 -3.92 6.62
CA LEU A 73 -5.45 -2.84 7.61
C LEU A 73 -4.12 -2.79 8.37
N ALA A 74 -3.57 -3.95 8.73
CA ALA A 74 -2.27 -4.04 9.40
C ALA A 74 -1.14 -3.53 8.49
N PHE A 75 -1.16 -3.93 7.22
CA PHE A 75 -0.21 -3.44 6.21
C PHE A 75 -0.26 -1.92 6.10
N ALA A 76 -1.45 -1.36 5.93
CA ALA A 76 -1.62 0.08 5.76
C ALA A 76 -1.22 0.85 7.03
N ALA A 77 -1.59 0.34 8.21
CA ALA A 77 -1.23 0.96 9.48
C ALA A 77 0.29 0.97 9.69
N TYR A 78 0.95 -0.15 9.38
CA TYR A 78 2.41 -0.22 9.49
C TYR A 78 3.08 0.76 8.52
N ALA A 79 2.65 0.78 7.26
CA ALA A 79 3.20 1.68 6.27
C ALA A 79 3.06 3.15 6.68
N ARG A 80 1.90 3.52 7.23
CA ARG A 80 1.69 4.90 7.71
C ARG A 80 2.56 5.23 8.92
N ALA A 81 2.74 4.26 9.82
CA ALA A 81 3.53 4.48 11.03
C ALA A 81 5.01 4.71 10.73
N VAL A 82 5.57 3.97 9.77
CA VAL A 82 7.01 4.04 9.48
C VAL A 82 7.35 4.84 8.22
N GLY A 83 6.38 5.13 7.37
CA GLY A 83 6.61 5.79 6.08
C GLY A 83 7.30 7.14 6.21
N ASP A 84 6.95 7.90 7.23
CA ASP A 84 7.54 9.24 7.45
C ASP A 84 9.00 9.20 7.88
N LEU A 85 9.53 8.02 8.19
CA LEU A 85 10.97 7.86 8.49
C LEU A 85 11.82 7.87 7.21
N TYR A 86 11.19 7.77 6.05
CA TYR A 86 11.86 7.70 4.74
C TYR A 86 11.45 8.89 3.88
N PRO A 87 12.36 9.39 3.02
CA PRO A 87 12.00 10.44 2.07
C PRO A 87 11.19 9.87 0.89
N GLY A 88 10.55 10.77 0.13
CA GLY A 88 9.81 10.40 -1.06
C GLY A 88 8.34 10.13 -0.78
N ILE A 89 7.63 9.79 -1.84
CA ILE A 89 6.20 9.51 -1.81
C ILE A 89 5.99 8.03 -2.08
N VAL A 90 5.17 7.40 -1.25
CA VAL A 90 4.91 5.96 -1.36
C VAL A 90 3.41 5.73 -1.50
N GLY A 91 3.02 5.13 -2.64
CA GLY A 91 1.66 4.69 -2.87
C GLY A 91 1.41 3.35 -2.20
N LEU A 92 0.18 3.15 -1.71
CA LEU A 92 -0.27 1.86 -1.20
C LEU A 92 -1.26 1.26 -2.18
N HIS A 93 -1.03 0.02 -2.60
CA HIS A 93 -1.91 -0.67 -3.54
C HIS A 93 -2.32 -2.04 -3.04
N THR A 94 -3.53 -2.44 -3.41
CA THR A 94 -3.86 -3.86 -3.53
C THR A 94 -3.42 -4.30 -4.94
N ASP A 95 -2.81 -5.47 -5.03
CA ASP A 95 -2.48 -6.08 -6.32
C ASP A 95 -3.75 -6.74 -6.91
N HIS A 96 -3.63 -7.52 -7.96
CA HIS A 96 -4.77 -8.16 -8.60
C HIS A 96 -5.72 -8.83 -7.61
N CYS A 97 -7.01 -8.58 -7.76
CA CYS A 97 -8.03 -9.27 -6.97
C CYS A 97 -8.84 -10.19 -7.87
N PRO A 98 -8.72 -11.52 -7.72
CA PRO A 98 -9.62 -12.43 -8.41
C PRO A 98 -11.07 -12.15 -8.01
N LYS A 99 -12.00 -12.33 -8.95
CA LYS A 99 -13.42 -12.04 -8.73
C LYS A 99 -13.96 -12.71 -7.45
N LYS A 100 -13.53 -13.93 -7.17
CA LYS A 100 -13.97 -14.69 -5.99
C LYS A 100 -13.61 -14.06 -4.65
N PHE A 101 -12.65 -13.13 -4.63
CA PHE A 101 -12.22 -12.45 -3.40
C PHE A 101 -12.75 -11.02 -3.27
N LEU A 102 -13.55 -10.52 -4.21
CA LEU A 102 -14.10 -9.17 -4.12
C LEU A 102 -14.91 -8.98 -2.84
N ASP A 103 -15.80 -9.92 -2.53
CA ASP A 103 -16.73 -9.80 -1.40
C ASP A 103 -16.04 -9.94 -0.03
N CYS A 104 -14.94 -10.70 0.04
CA CYS A 104 -14.24 -10.92 1.31
C CYS A 104 -12.98 -10.06 1.47
N TRP A 105 -12.61 -9.28 0.48
CA TRP A 105 -11.41 -8.46 0.52
C TRP A 105 -11.67 -7.01 0.10
N ILE A 106 -11.93 -6.76 -1.18
CA ILE A 106 -11.98 -5.39 -1.70
C ILE A 106 -13.21 -4.62 -1.22
N HIS A 107 -14.40 -5.24 -1.31
CA HIS A 107 -15.64 -4.56 -0.91
C HIS A 107 -15.63 -4.14 0.57
N PRO A 108 -15.24 -5.01 1.53
CA PRO A 108 -15.13 -4.57 2.92
C PRO A 108 -14.10 -3.46 3.14
N LEU A 109 -12.98 -3.48 2.43
CA LEU A 109 -11.99 -2.41 2.52
C LEU A 109 -12.55 -1.07 2.04
N LEU A 110 -13.29 -1.06 0.94
CA LEU A 110 -13.92 0.16 0.41
C LEU A 110 -14.95 0.71 1.39
N GLU A 111 -15.71 -0.16 2.06
CA GLU A 111 -16.66 0.26 3.09
C GLU A 111 -15.97 0.93 4.27
N ILE A 112 -14.86 0.35 4.74
CA ILE A 112 -14.05 0.91 5.82
C ILE A 112 -13.47 2.27 5.41
N GLU A 113 -12.94 2.37 4.20
CA GLU A 113 -12.41 3.63 3.68
C GLU A 113 -13.49 4.70 3.60
N ALA A 114 -14.67 4.35 3.12
CA ALA A 114 -15.79 5.29 3.04
C ALA A 114 -16.16 5.84 4.42
N GLU A 115 -16.19 4.98 5.44
CA GLU A 115 -16.48 5.41 6.81
C GLU A 115 -15.37 6.31 7.37
N ARG A 116 -14.11 6.01 7.08
CA ARG A 116 -12.98 6.85 7.50
C ARG A 116 -13.04 8.23 6.86
N VAL A 117 -13.35 8.30 5.57
CA VAL A 117 -13.50 9.57 4.87
C VAL A 117 -14.63 10.41 5.49
N LYS A 118 -15.76 9.80 5.84
CA LYS A 118 -16.86 10.50 6.53
C LYS A 118 -16.42 11.09 7.87
N ARG A 119 -15.48 10.44 8.57
CA ARG A 119 -14.95 10.92 9.85
C ARG A 119 -13.79 11.91 9.67
N GLY A 120 -13.39 12.23 8.45
CA GLY A 120 -12.28 13.14 8.16
C GLY A 120 -10.91 12.50 8.31
N GLU A 121 -10.83 11.19 8.19
CA GLU A 121 -9.57 10.45 8.30
C GLU A 121 -8.90 10.22 6.93
#